data_164db3605f62297620df2f980ff38993
#
_entry.id   164db3605f62297620df2f980ff38993
#
_cell.length_a   1.000
_cell.length_b   1.000
_cell.length_c   1.000
_cell.angle_alpha   90.00
_cell.angle_beta   90.00
_cell.angle_gamma   90.00
#
_symmetry.space_group_name_H-M   'P 1'
#
loop_
_entity.id
_entity.type
_entity.pdbx_description
1 polymer ?
#
loop_
_entity_poly.entity_id
_entity_poly.type
_entity_poly.pdbx_seq_one_letter_code
_entity_poly.pdbx_strand_id
1 'polypeptide(L)'
;MLRFAGIVRGMFSRLYCLLAGWVLVLGPTHAASPELPKALRPNVVLIFVDDLGYGDLTCYGNTKIKTPHLDRLAKEGQRWTSFYSSGSTCVPSRTGLMSGRHPALIGKQKLSAAPEKLMPAMFKRQGYATAILGKWHLAGYPKDFTQSPMHPLECGFDYHFGTPGSNDVPAPPGKRQTREVFDQCTKFSFPVPLIRGRKVVEHPTTHELLTRRYTAEAVKWIRTPRDKPFFLYLAHNMPHAPIFASKQFQGSSDGGRYGDVIEEIDWSVGRVIAALKLAKLDTNTLVIFTSDNGPWSMFGPHGGTAGPLRGEKGTSWEGGYRVPGIFHWPGKIKPATVPGMAANLDLYATFATLTGGQQPQELPGYRSLDLTETLLRGKPSPRTHW
;
A
#
# COMPACT_ATOMS: atom_id res chain seq x y z
N MET A 1 -18.47 59.13 -64.69
CA MET A 1 -17.90 59.49 -66.02
C MET A 1 -17.05 58.34 -66.50
N LEU A 2 -17.58 57.65 -67.51
CA LEU A 2 -16.94 57.35 -68.82
C LEU A 2 -15.79 56.32 -68.72
N ARG A 3 -16.07 55.08 -69.13
CA ARG A 3 -15.96 54.51 -70.52
C ARG A 3 -14.50 54.13 -70.84
N PHE A 4 -14.13 53.05 -71.41
CA PHE A 4 -14.47 52.04 -72.42
C PHE A 4 -13.26 51.12 -72.52
N ALA A 5 -13.41 49.84 -72.54
CA ALA A 5 -13.53 48.94 -73.73
C ALA A 5 -12.19 48.61 -74.41
N GLY A 6 -12.08 47.34 -74.75
CA GLY A 6 -11.41 46.78 -75.91
C GLY A 6 -10.62 45.51 -75.66
N ILE A 7 -11.16 44.34 -75.81
CA ILE A 7 -11.08 43.34 -76.91
C ILE A 7 -9.69 43.28 -77.59
N VAL A 8 -9.03 42.10 -77.58
CA VAL A 8 -8.78 41.21 -78.76
C VAL A 8 -7.82 40.03 -78.37
N ARG A 9 -8.28 38.83 -78.48
CA ARG A 9 -7.74 37.57 -79.01
C ARG A 9 -6.23 37.41 -79.18
N GLY A 10 -5.74 36.25 -78.72
CA GLY A 10 -4.51 35.64 -79.18
C GLY A 10 -4.31 34.23 -78.59
N MET A 11 -4.75 33.25 -79.34
CA MET A 11 -4.50 31.81 -79.08
C MET A 11 -3.02 31.50 -79.29
N PHE A 12 -2.40 30.84 -78.36
CA PHE A 12 -1.31 29.87 -78.58
C PHE A 12 -1.24 28.82 -77.48
N SER A 13 -1.40 27.60 -77.87
CA SER A 13 -1.24 26.38 -77.10
C SER A 13 0.23 26.22 -76.66
N ARG A 14 0.47 25.90 -75.42
CA ARG A 14 1.62 25.08 -75.03
C ARG A 14 1.23 24.19 -73.88
N LEU A 15 1.27 22.92 -74.12
CA LEU A 15 1.14 21.76 -73.27
C LEU A 15 2.33 21.74 -72.31
N TYR A 16 2.13 21.93 -70.98
CA TYR A 16 3.09 21.60 -69.96
C TYR A 16 2.57 20.47 -69.13
N CYS A 17 3.19 19.30 -69.27
CA CYS A 17 3.05 18.17 -68.36
C CYS A 17 3.59 18.53 -67.00
N LEU A 18 2.72 18.73 -66.00
CA LEU A 18 3.10 18.81 -64.60
C LEU A 18 3.11 17.38 -64.02
N LEU A 19 4.30 16.82 -63.88
CA LEU A 19 4.57 15.66 -63.02
C LEU A 19 4.47 16.12 -61.58
N ALA A 20 3.30 15.91 -60.95
CA ALA A 20 3.14 16.06 -59.50
C ALA A 20 3.74 14.83 -58.83
N GLY A 21 5.00 14.96 -58.38
CA GLY A 21 5.62 13.98 -57.50
C GLY A 21 4.94 13.98 -56.12
N TRP A 22 4.22 12.93 -55.81
CA TRP A 22 3.74 12.67 -54.45
C TRP A 22 4.90 12.22 -53.60
N VAL A 23 5.41 13.12 -52.76
CA VAL A 23 6.32 12.75 -51.68
C VAL A 23 5.47 12.18 -50.54
N LEU A 24 5.44 10.83 -50.43
CA LEU A 24 4.89 10.15 -49.26
C LEU A 24 5.81 10.48 -48.05
N VAL A 25 5.43 11.45 -47.25
CA VAL A 25 6.03 11.64 -45.93
C VAL A 25 5.50 10.52 -45.01
N LEU A 26 6.28 9.44 -44.92
CA LEU A 26 6.09 8.43 -43.88
C LEU A 26 6.42 9.08 -42.54
N GLY A 27 5.40 9.64 -41.89
CA GLY A 27 5.48 10.03 -40.50
C GLY A 27 5.84 8.81 -39.62
N PRO A 28 6.54 8.99 -38.51
CA PRO A 28 6.84 7.88 -37.61
C PRO A 28 5.54 7.24 -37.16
N THR A 29 5.32 5.99 -37.59
CA THR A 29 4.24 5.17 -37.06
C THR A 29 4.49 4.98 -35.57
N HIS A 30 3.78 5.73 -34.72
CA HIS A 30 3.69 5.40 -33.30
C HIS A 30 3.08 4.00 -33.26
N ALA A 31 3.93 2.99 -33.04
CA ALA A 31 3.46 1.66 -32.69
C ALA A 31 2.61 1.84 -31.43
N ALA A 32 1.31 1.66 -31.56
CA ALA A 32 0.40 1.67 -30.42
C ALA A 32 0.95 0.67 -29.41
N SER A 33 1.26 1.13 -28.20
CA SER A 33 1.63 0.23 -27.11
C SER A 33 0.51 -0.79 -26.97
N PRO A 34 0.78 -2.11 -26.98
CA PRO A 34 -0.25 -3.12 -26.89
C PRO A 34 -1.11 -2.80 -25.65
N GLU A 35 -2.42 -2.71 -25.83
CA GLU A 35 -3.37 -2.50 -24.75
C GLU A 35 -3.12 -3.52 -23.64
N LEU A 36 -3.24 -3.08 -22.38
CA LEU A 36 -3.21 -4.01 -21.25
C LEU A 36 -4.35 -5.02 -21.41
N PRO A 37 -4.08 -6.31 -21.21
CA PRO A 37 -5.14 -7.30 -21.30
C PRO A 37 -6.26 -6.96 -20.34
N LYS A 38 -7.50 -7.14 -20.78
CA LYS A 38 -8.73 -6.97 -20.02
C LYS A 38 -8.55 -7.59 -18.63
N ALA A 39 -8.58 -6.77 -17.59
CA ALA A 39 -8.39 -7.05 -16.16
C ALA A 39 -7.70 -8.39 -15.82
N LEU A 40 -6.46 -8.35 -15.34
CA LEU A 40 -5.68 -9.55 -14.97
C LEU A 40 -6.28 -10.33 -13.81
N ARG A 41 -7.06 -9.64 -12.94
CA ARG A 41 -7.77 -10.17 -11.76
C ARG A 41 -6.90 -11.04 -10.83
N PRO A 42 -5.70 -10.59 -10.42
CA PRO A 42 -4.87 -11.34 -9.50
C PRO A 42 -5.49 -11.39 -8.10
N ASN A 43 -5.09 -12.36 -7.29
CA ASN A 43 -5.17 -12.19 -5.85
C ASN A 43 -4.24 -11.03 -5.44
N VAL A 44 -4.62 -10.32 -4.39
CA VAL A 44 -3.79 -9.26 -3.83
C VAL A 44 -3.57 -9.50 -2.34
N VAL A 45 -2.32 -9.51 -1.92
CA VAL A 45 -1.91 -9.53 -0.51
C VAL A 45 -1.15 -8.25 -0.24
N LEU A 46 -1.76 -7.35 0.54
CA LEU A 46 -1.14 -6.12 1.00
C LEU A 46 -0.72 -6.29 2.47
N ILE A 47 0.59 -6.43 2.70
CA ILE A 47 1.19 -6.48 4.04
C ILE A 47 1.58 -5.06 4.42
N PHE A 48 0.89 -4.52 5.41
CA PHE A 48 0.98 -3.12 5.82
C PHE A 48 1.33 -3.05 7.29
N VAL A 49 2.52 -2.56 7.60
CA VAL A 49 3.02 -2.51 8.97
C VAL A 49 2.93 -1.10 9.55
N ASP A 50 2.99 -0.98 10.87
CA ASP A 50 2.74 0.25 11.61
C ASP A 50 4.06 0.82 12.15
N ASP A 51 4.44 2.03 11.73
CA ASP A 51 5.66 2.74 12.15
C ASP A 51 7.00 2.09 11.73
N LEU A 52 7.06 1.34 10.64
CA LEU A 52 8.31 0.78 10.12
C LEU A 52 9.10 1.84 9.35
N GLY A 53 10.34 2.07 9.75
CA GLY A 53 11.22 3.02 9.09
C GLY A 53 11.82 2.52 7.78
N TYR A 54 12.24 3.47 6.93
CA TYR A 54 12.91 3.17 5.68
C TYR A 54 14.19 2.34 5.87
N GLY A 55 14.95 2.60 6.95
CA GLY A 55 16.21 1.93 7.26
C GLY A 55 16.09 0.66 8.11
N ASP A 56 14.89 0.12 8.34
CA ASP A 56 14.70 -1.01 9.26
C ASP A 56 14.89 -2.40 8.64
N LEU A 57 14.92 -2.51 7.30
CA LEU A 57 15.09 -3.77 6.59
C LEU A 57 16.49 -3.93 6.03
N THR A 58 17.00 -5.17 5.96
CA THR A 58 18.33 -5.48 5.38
C THR A 58 18.45 -4.99 3.94
N CYS A 59 17.45 -5.20 3.09
CA CYS A 59 17.44 -4.72 1.69
C CYS A 59 17.36 -3.19 1.56
N TYR A 60 17.15 -2.46 2.66
CA TYR A 60 17.21 -0.99 2.74
C TYR A 60 18.38 -0.49 3.58
N GLY A 61 19.33 -1.38 3.91
CA GLY A 61 20.62 -1.01 4.51
C GLY A 61 20.76 -1.30 6.01
N ASN A 62 19.80 -1.96 6.66
CA ASN A 62 19.99 -2.41 8.05
C ASN A 62 21.01 -3.54 8.12
N THR A 63 21.96 -3.41 9.06
CA THR A 63 23.02 -4.41 9.25
C THR A 63 22.85 -5.27 10.50
N LYS A 64 21.88 -4.93 11.36
CA LYS A 64 21.64 -5.61 12.64
C LYS A 64 20.39 -6.48 12.65
N ILE A 65 19.39 -6.12 11.87
CA ILE A 65 18.10 -6.81 11.79
C ILE A 65 18.09 -7.70 10.57
N LYS A 66 17.77 -8.98 10.72
CA LYS A 66 17.78 -9.96 9.63
C LYS A 66 16.39 -10.14 9.03
N THR A 67 16.23 -9.78 7.74
CA THR A 67 14.94 -9.85 7.03
C THR A 67 15.01 -10.70 5.76
N PRO A 68 15.42 -12.00 5.85
CA PRO A 68 15.71 -12.82 4.66
C PRO A 68 14.52 -13.07 3.75
N HIS A 69 13.29 -13.08 4.27
CA HIS A 69 12.10 -13.28 3.44
C HIS A 69 11.74 -12.01 2.67
N LEU A 70 11.83 -10.83 3.30
CA LEU A 70 11.64 -9.53 2.65
C LEU A 70 12.76 -9.24 1.66
N ASP A 71 14.02 -9.59 1.98
CA ASP A 71 15.16 -9.46 1.07
C ASP A 71 14.97 -10.29 -0.19
N ARG A 72 14.42 -11.51 -0.03
CA ARG A 72 14.06 -12.36 -1.17
C ARG A 72 12.97 -11.74 -2.02
N LEU A 73 11.89 -11.23 -1.42
CA LEU A 73 10.83 -10.56 -2.16
C LEU A 73 11.36 -9.34 -2.92
N ALA A 74 12.24 -8.55 -2.30
CA ALA A 74 12.88 -7.39 -2.91
C ALA A 74 13.79 -7.79 -4.09
N LYS A 75 14.51 -8.92 -3.95
CA LYS A 75 15.40 -9.46 -4.99
C LYS A 75 14.64 -10.08 -6.16
N GLU A 76 13.55 -10.80 -5.88
CA GLU A 76 12.74 -11.51 -6.89
C GLU A 76 11.62 -10.62 -7.48
N GLY A 77 11.40 -9.43 -6.93
CA GLY A 77 10.39 -8.45 -7.35
C GLY A 77 10.96 -7.06 -7.57
N GLN A 78 10.18 -6.04 -7.29
CA GLN A 78 10.60 -4.64 -7.35
C GLN A 78 10.80 -4.06 -5.95
N ARG A 79 11.98 -3.49 -5.71
CA ARG A 79 12.31 -2.68 -4.53
C ARG A 79 12.28 -1.22 -4.92
N TRP A 80 11.32 -0.47 -4.39
CA TRP A 80 11.16 0.95 -4.66
C TRP A 80 11.96 1.77 -3.65
N THR A 81 12.81 2.67 -4.15
CA THR A 81 13.64 3.53 -3.29
C THR A 81 13.00 4.87 -2.96
N SER A 82 11.90 5.22 -3.63
CA SER A 82 11.12 6.44 -3.41
C SER A 82 9.63 6.14 -3.30
N PHE A 83 9.28 5.23 -2.36
CA PHE A 83 7.90 4.92 -2.03
C PHE A 83 7.47 5.70 -0.79
N TYR A 84 6.31 6.36 -0.85
CA TYR A 84 5.85 7.28 0.19
C TYR A 84 4.53 6.83 0.80
N SER A 85 4.38 7.10 2.08
CA SER A 85 3.07 7.09 2.75
C SER A 85 2.30 8.36 2.41
N SER A 86 0.97 8.32 2.40
CA SER A 86 0.14 9.51 2.17
C SER A 86 -0.04 10.40 3.40
N GLY A 87 0.61 10.07 4.49
CA GLY A 87 0.66 10.86 5.72
C GLY A 87 1.81 10.42 6.61
N SER A 88 2.38 11.34 7.38
CA SER A 88 3.47 11.04 8.33
C SER A 88 2.97 10.38 9.64
N THR A 89 1.67 10.04 9.71
CA THR A 89 1.04 9.33 10.84
C THR A 89 -0.02 8.35 10.35
N CYS A 90 -0.37 7.36 11.21
CA CYS A 90 -1.19 6.21 10.85
C CYS A 90 -2.54 6.56 10.20
N VAL A 91 -3.39 7.37 10.85
CA VAL A 91 -4.76 7.64 10.37
C VAL A 91 -4.76 8.34 9.01
N PRO A 92 -4.02 9.44 8.79
CA PRO A 92 -3.95 10.07 7.47
C PRO A 92 -3.43 9.11 6.39
N SER A 93 -2.37 8.35 6.68
CA SER A 93 -1.81 7.42 5.72
C SER A 93 -2.79 6.31 5.33
N ARG A 94 -3.44 5.68 6.33
CA ARG A 94 -4.46 4.63 6.09
C ARG A 94 -5.69 5.19 5.37
N THR A 95 -6.04 6.45 5.65
CA THR A 95 -7.11 7.18 4.93
C THR A 95 -6.77 7.32 3.45
N GLY A 96 -5.56 7.79 3.13
CA GLY A 96 -5.11 7.93 1.75
C GLY A 96 -5.06 6.60 1.01
N LEU A 97 -4.50 5.56 1.63
CA LEU A 97 -4.47 4.21 1.08
C LEU A 97 -5.87 3.71 0.73
N MET A 98 -6.79 3.75 1.68
CA MET A 98 -8.13 3.17 1.51
C MET A 98 -9.04 3.98 0.59
N SER A 99 -8.83 5.28 0.47
CA SER A 99 -9.68 6.16 -0.37
C SER A 99 -9.09 6.47 -1.74
N GLY A 100 -7.78 6.24 -1.96
CA GLY A 100 -7.05 6.70 -3.15
C GLY A 100 -6.97 8.23 -3.27
N ARG A 101 -7.15 8.97 -2.16
CA ARG A 101 -7.21 10.43 -2.11
C ARG A 101 -6.24 10.97 -1.07
N HIS A 102 -5.62 12.10 -1.36
CA HIS A 102 -4.73 12.74 -0.38
C HIS A 102 -5.52 13.12 0.88
N PRO A 103 -5.03 12.76 2.08
CA PRO A 103 -5.78 12.92 3.33
C PRO A 103 -6.11 14.38 3.67
N ALA A 104 -5.32 15.37 3.23
CA ALA A 104 -5.62 16.79 3.40
C ALA A 104 -6.95 17.21 2.74
N LEU A 105 -7.38 16.50 1.70
CA LEU A 105 -8.66 16.76 1.00
C LEU A 105 -9.86 16.11 1.69
N ILE A 106 -9.63 15.16 2.60
CA ILE A 106 -10.69 14.43 3.29
C ILE A 106 -11.04 15.12 4.63
N GLY A 107 -10.24 16.12 5.04
CA GLY A 107 -10.37 16.82 6.31
C GLY A 107 -9.84 16.07 7.51
N LYS A 108 -9.60 16.79 8.61
CA LYS A 108 -9.04 16.22 9.83
C LYS A 108 -9.96 15.11 10.35
N GLN A 109 -9.47 13.87 10.33
CA GLN A 109 -9.99 12.70 11.05
C GLN A 109 -11.33 12.08 10.61
N LYS A 110 -12.01 12.58 9.59
CA LYS A 110 -13.26 11.95 9.14
C LYS A 110 -13.05 11.35 7.75
N LEU A 111 -12.94 10.02 7.67
CA LEU A 111 -13.40 9.27 6.52
C LEU A 111 -14.92 9.46 6.42
N SER A 112 -15.37 10.68 6.15
CA SER A 112 -16.75 10.97 5.77
C SER A 112 -17.00 10.58 4.31
N ALA A 113 -15.98 9.94 3.66
CA ALA A 113 -16.21 9.23 2.43
C ALA A 113 -17.10 8.04 2.75
N ALA A 114 -18.18 7.95 2.06
CA ALA A 114 -19.08 6.83 2.09
C ALA A 114 -18.27 5.52 2.08
N PRO A 115 -18.47 4.62 3.04
CA PRO A 115 -17.70 3.38 3.18
C PRO A 115 -17.62 2.56 1.88
N GLU A 116 -18.66 2.68 1.06
CA GLU A 116 -18.77 2.02 -0.24
C GLU A 116 -17.77 2.54 -1.31
N LYS A 117 -17.09 3.66 -1.06
CA LYS A 117 -16.06 4.22 -1.95
C LYS A 117 -14.65 3.76 -1.59
N LEU A 118 -14.49 3.04 -0.48
CA LEU A 118 -13.18 2.59 -0.05
C LEU A 118 -12.67 1.40 -0.88
N MET A 119 -11.36 1.22 -0.86
CA MET A 119 -10.65 0.15 -1.58
C MET A 119 -11.26 -1.26 -1.38
N PRO A 120 -11.59 -1.71 -0.15
CA PRO A 120 -12.20 -3.03 0.02
C PRO A 120 -13.55 -3.17 -0.68
N ALA A 121 -14.37 -2.11 -0.63
CA ALA A 121 -15.66 -2.08 -1.32
C ALA A 121 -15.48 -2.10 -2.85
N MET A 122 -14.43 -1.47 -3.38
CA MET A 122 -14.08 -1.57 -4.80
C MET A 122 -13.76 -3.03 -5.16
N PHE A 123 -12.90 -3.72 -4.41
CA PHE A 123 -12.60 -5.13 -4.62
C PHE A 123 -13.86 -6.02 -4.53
N LYS A 124 -14.71 -5.79 -3.54
CA LYS A 124 -15.96 -6.55 -3.35
C LYS A 124 -16.90 -6.39 -4.55
N ARG A 125 -17.06 -5.18 -5.09
CA ARG A 125 -17.86 -4.94 -6.31
C ARG A 125 -17.29 -5.67 -7.54
N GLN A 126 -15.98 -5.93 -7.57
CA GLN A 126 -15.33 -6.74 -8.61
C GLN A 126 -15.41 -8.24 -8.35
N GLY A 127 -16.18 -8.68 -7.36
CA GLY A 127 -16.38 -10.09 -7.05
C GLY A 127 -15.23 -10.75 -6.29
N TYR A 128 -14.36 -9.98 -5.63
CA TYR A 128 -13.31 -10.50 -4.76
C TYR A 128 -13.86 -10.90 -3.40
N ALA A 129 -13.30 -11.95 -2.82
CA ALA A 129 -13.38 -12.19 -1.38
C ALA A 129 -12.41 -11.27 -0.66
N THR A 130 -12.83 -10.59 0.41
CA THR A 130 -12.05 -9.54 1.05
C THR A 130 -11.83 -9.81 2.53
N ALA A 131 -10.60 -9.67 3.01
CA ALA A 131 -10.27 -9.83 4.42
C ALA A 131 -9.33 -8.75 4.94
N ILE A 132 -9.55 -8.35 6.19
CA ILE A 132 -8.59 -7.58 6.97
C ILE A 132 -8.18 -8.39 8.20
N LEU A 133 -6.86 -8.45 8.41
CA LEU A 133 -6.24 -9.08 9.56
C LEU A 133 -5.31 -8.05 10.22
N GLY A 134 -5.65 -7.62 11.43
CA GLY A 134 -4.85 -6.65 12.19
C GLY A 134 -5.53 -5.31 12.43
N LYS A 135 -4.71 -4.25 12.47
CA LYS A 135 -5.11 -2.89 12.80
C LYS A 135 -5.97 -2.23 11.72
N TRP A 136 -7.15 -1.73 12.09
CA TRP A 136 -7.99 -0.93 11.20
C TRP A 136 -7.70 0.58 11.27
N HIS A 137 -7.93 1.19 12.43
CA HIS A 137 -7.62 2.58 12.80
C HIS A 137 -8.33 3.66 11.97
N LEU A 138 -9.46 3.35 11.35
CA LEU A 138 -10.24 4.29 10.53
C LEU A 138 -11.67 4.55 11.03
N ALA A 139 -12.06 3.88 12.11
CA ALA A 139 -13.38 4.06 12.73
C ALA A 139 -13.43 5.19 13.78
N GLY A 140 -12.33 5.90 14.02
CA GLY A 140 -12.19 6.75 15.20
C GLY A 140 -12.14 5.91 16.49
N TYR A 141 -12.63 6.48 17.59
CA TYR A 141 -12.68 5.79 18.89
C TYR A 141 -14.14 5.80 19.39
N PRO A 142 -15.06 5.05 18.74
CA PRO A 142 -16.44 4.94 19.19
C PRO A 142 -16.51 4.18 20.52
N LYS A 143 -17.53 4.44 21.34
CA LYS A 143 -17.78 3.69 22.59
C LYS A 143 -17.85 2.19 22.32
N ASP A 144 -18.48 1.80 21.21
CA ASP A 144 -18.55 0.42 20.74
C ASP A 144 -18.07 0.36 19.28
N PHE A 145 -16.87 -0.14 19.10
CA PHE A 145 -16.29 -0.34 17.77
C PHE A 145 -17.09 -1.36 16.95
N THR A 146 -17.68 -2.36 17.60
CA THR A 146 -18.41 -3.43 16.89
C THR A 146 -19.66 -2.93 16.18
N GLN A 147 -20.19 -1.77 16.58
CA GLN A 147 -21.36 -1.12 15.99
C GLN A 147 -21.00 0.11 15.15
N SER A 148 -19.72 0.40 14.97
CA SER A 148 -19.28 1.57 14.18
C SER A 148 -19.75 1.48 12.73
N PRO A 149 -20.27 2.58 12.15
CA PRO A 149 -20.56 2.65 10.72
C PRO A 149 -19.30 2.56 9.86
N MET A 150 -18.13 2.79 10.46
CA MET A 150 -16.82 2.60 9.85
C MET A 150 -16.15 1.28 10.27
N HIS A 151 -16.92 0.31 10.75
CA HIS A 151 -16.41 -1.03 11.01
C HIS A 151 -15.91 -1.66 9.68
N PRO A 152 -14.82 -2.44 9.67
CA PRO A 152 -14.28 -3.05 8.45
C PRO A 152 -15.31 -3.76 7.58
N LEU A 153 -16.27 -4.45 8.19
CA LEU A 153 -17.33 -5.17 7.46
C LEU A 153 -18.28 -4.21 6.71
N GLU A 154 -18.50 -2.98 7.23
CA GLU A 154 -19.27 -1.95 6.54
C GLU A 154 -18.47 -1.32 5.39
N CYS A 155 -17.14 -1.33 5.51
CA CYS A 155 -16.23 -0.75 4.53
C CYS A 155 -15.91 -1.71 3.36
N GLY A 156 -16.56 -2.88 3.29
CA GLY A 156 -16.44 -3.80 2.16
C GLY A 156 -15.59 -5.03 2.42
N PHE A 157 -15.08 -5.26 3.63
CA PHE A 157 -14.47 -6.53 3.97
C PHE A 157 -15.53 -7.60 4.29
N ASP A 158 -15.30 -8.84 3.84
CA ASP A 158 -16.14 -10.00 4.18
C ASP A 158 -15.69 -10.64 5.49
N TYR A 159 -14.41 -10.48 5.84
CA TYR A 159 -13.82 -11.05 7.05
C TYR A 159 -12.95 -10.04 7.79
N HIS A 160 -13.10 -10.00 9.11
CA HIS A 160 -12.30 -9.17 10.01
C HIS A 160 -11.79 -9.97 11.20
N PHE A 161 -10.49 -9.90 11.46
CA PHE A 161 -9.86 -10.37 12.71
C PHE A 161 -8.72 -9.43 13.08
N GLY A 162 -8.88 -8.64 14.13
CA GLY A 162 -7.87 -7.64 14.47
C GLY A 162 -8.29 -6.70 15.58
N THR A 163 -7.58 -5.57 15.64
CA THR A 163 -7.78 -4.52 16.65
C THR A 163 -8.42 -3.27 16.02
N PRO A 164 -9.21 -2.51 16.80
CA PRO A 164 -9.80 -1.25 16.33
C PRO A 164 -8.77 -0.20 15.91
N GLY A 165 -7.67 -0.12 16.63
CA GLY A 165 -6.60 0.86 16.45
C GLY A 165 -5.22 0.31 16.79
N SER A 166 -4.32 1.22 17.16
CA SER A 166 -2.96 0.89 17.61
C SER A 166 -2.98 0.12 18.93
N ASN A 167 -1.87 -0.52 19.24
CA ASN A 167 -1.66 -1.29 20.47
C ASN A 167 -1.47 -0.44 21.74
N ASP A 168 -1.43 0.88 21.60
CA ASP A 168 -1.36 1.87 22.69
C ASP A 168 -2.69 2.60 22.97
N VAL A 169 -3.79 2.17 22.34
CA VAL A 169 -5.10 2.83 22.44
C VAL A 169 -6.19 1.83 22.81
N PRO A 170 -7.06 2.16 23.79
CA PRO A 170 -7.10 3.41 24.55
C PRO A 170 -5.96 3.50 25.55
N ALA A 171 -5.32 4.66 25.61
CA ALA A 171 -4.38 4.94 26.70
C ALA A 171 -5.16 5.14 28.00
N PRO A 172 -4.73 4.54 29.11
CA PRO A 172 -5.36 4.80 30.41
C PRO A 172 -5.31 6.29 30.79
N PRO A 173 -6.35 6.83 31.42
CA PRO A 173 -6.36 8.22 31.86
C PRO A 173 -5.11 8.58 32.68
N GLY A 174 -4.48 9.72 32.34
CA GLY A 174 -3.31 10.22 33.03
C GLY A 174 -1.97 9.56 32.68
N LYS A 175 -1.95 8.50 31.87
CA LYS A 175 -0.69 7.91 31.37
C LYS A 175 -0.24 8.61 30.10
N ARG A 176 0.96 9.21 30.15
CA ARG A 176 1.62 9.73 28.95
C ARG A 176 2.32 8.60 28.22
N GLN A 177 2.38 8.69 26.90
CA GLN A 177 3.21 7.82 26.07
C GLN A 177 4.67 8.27 26.24
N THR A 178 5.40 7.60 27.14
CA THR A 178 6.84 7.82 27.34
C THR A 178 7.58 6.49 27.20
N ARG A 179 8.89 6.58 27.01
CA ARG A 179 9.75 5.40 26.93
C ARG A 179 9.64 4.54 28.19
N GLU A 180 9.66 5.17 29.37
CA GLU A 180 9.59 4.47 30.65
C GLU A 180 8.27 3.71 30.80
N VAL A 181 7.15 4.29 30.34
CA VAL A 181 5.84 3.63 30.32
C VAL A 181 5.87 2.41 29.39
N PHE A 182 6.50 2.53 28.22
CA PHE A 182 6.61 1.42 27.26
C PHE A 182 7.56 0.32 27.74
N ASP A 183 8.67 0.66 28.40
CA ASP A 183 9.60 -0.31 28.97
C ASP A 183 8.96 -1.21 30.04
N GLN A 184 7.97 -0.67 30.78
CA GLN A 184 7.30 -1.34 31.92
C GLN A 184 5.88 -1.82 31.57
N CYS A 185 5.43 -1.64 30.31
CA CYS A 185 4.05 -1.95 29.98
C CYS A 185 3.77 -3.45 29.92
N THR A 186 2.55 -3.78 30.31
CA THR A 186 1.95 -5.11 30.19
C THR A 186 0.71 -5.01 29.30
N LYS A 187 0.06 -6.14 29.00
CA LYS A 187 -1.22 -6.13 28.29
C LYS A 187 -2.31 -5.31 28.96
N PHE A 188 -2.23 -5.10 30.28
CA PHE A 188 -3.19 -4.26 31.05
C PHE A 188 -2.88 -2.78 31.00
N SER A 189 -1.66 -2.40 30.59
CA SER A 189 -1.29 -1.00 30.44
C SER A 189 -2.05 -0.32 29.30
N PHE A 190 -2.36 -1.10 28.25
CA PHE A 190 -3.12 -0.66 27.08
C PHE A 190 -4.13 -1.76 26.74
N PRO A 191 -5.35 -1.73 27.32
CA PRO A 191 -6.31 -2.82 27.19
C PRO A 191 -7.03 -2.81 25.82
N VAL A 192 -6.29 -3.19 24.77
CA VAL A 192 -6.82 -3.28 23.42
C VAL A 192 -7.67 -4.54 23.26
N PRO A 193 -8.87 -4.48 22.67
CA PRO A 193 -9.65 -5.66 22.36
C PRO A 193 -9.17 -6.33 21.05
N LEU A 194 -9.19 -7.66 21.03
CA LEU A 194 -9.09 -8.45 19.82
C LEU A 194 -10.50 -8.86 19.37
N ILE A 195 -10.82 -8.60 18.12
CA ILE A 195 -12.18 -8.73 17.59
C ILE A 195 -12.17 -9.66 16.37
N ARG A 196 -13.14 -10.59 16.32
CA ARG A 196 -13.42 -11.41 15.14
C ARG A 196 -14.81 -11.10 14.62
N GLY A 197 -14.90 -10.64 13.38
CA GLY A 197 -16.15 -10.07 12.88
C GLY A 197 -16.59 -8.91 13.77
N ARG A 198 -17.75 -9.04 14.41
CA ARG A 198 -18.27 -8.06 15.38
C ARG A 198 -18.20 -8.54 16.84
N LYS A 199 -17.50 -9.66 17.09
CA LYS A 199 -17.38 -10.22 18.45
C LYS A 199 -16.01 -9.96 19.04
N VAL A 200 -15.96 -9.38 20.22
CA VAL A 200 -14.74 -9.32 21.05
C VAL A 200 -14.40 -10.75 21.48
N VAL A 201 -13.22 -11.25 21.09
CA VAL A 201 -12.76 -12.61 21.40
C VAL A 201 -11.74 -12.64 22.54
N GLU A 202 -11.08 -11.51 22.81
CA GLU A 202 -10.15 -11.35 23.92
C GLU A 202 -10.07 -9.87 24.32
N HIS A 203 -10.05 -9.56 25.62
CA HIS A 203 -9.88 -8.21 26.15
C HIS A 203 -9.37 -8.23 27.59
N PRO A 204 -8.23 -7.61 27.89
CA PRO A 204 -7.24 -7.08 26.93
C PRO A 204 -6.55 -8.21 26.16
N THR A 205 -6.17 -7.93 24.90
CA THR A 205 -5.46 -8.93 24.09
C THR A 205 -4.03 -9.14 24.58
N THR A 206 -3.50 -10.34 24.33
CA THR A 206 -2.09 -10.66 24.53
C THR A 206 -1.30 -10.14 23.35
N HIS A 207 -0.68 -8.96 23.49
CA HIS A 207 0.01 -8.23 22.41
C HIS A 207 1.14 -9.03 21.76
N GLU A 208 1.90 -9.81 22.57
CA GLU A 208 3.00 -10.65 22.12
C GLU A 208 2.57 -11.71 21.08
N LEU A 209 1.28 -12.04 21.06
CA LEU A 209 0.74 -13.04 20.14
C LEU A 209 0.11 -12.45 18.88
N LEU A 210 -0.04 -11.13 18.76
CA LEU A 210 -0.78 -10.51 17.66
C LEU A 210 -0.19 -10.85 16.29
N THR A 211 1.12 -10.68 16.09
CA THR A 211 1.79 -11.00 14.81
C THR A 211 1.57 -12.45 14.42
N ARG A 212 1.74 -13.39 15.36
CA ARG A 212 1.51 -14.83 15.13
C ARG A 212 0.06 -15.15 14.79
N ARG A 213 -0.89 -14.57 15.52
CA ARG A 213 -2.34 -14.78 15.30
C ARG A 213 -2.78 -14.27 13.94
N TYR A 214 -2.35 -13.06 13.55
CA TYR A 214 -2.65 -12.54 12.23
C TYR A 214 -2.03 -13.39 11.12
N THR A 215 -0.80 -13.86 11.32
CA THR A 215 -0.13 -14.78 10.39
C THR A 215 -0.89 -16.10 10.24
N ALA A 216 -1.32 -16.71 11.36
CA ALA A 216 -2.09 -17.95 11.33
C ALA A 216 -3.44 -17.78 10.61
N GLU A 217 -4.14 -16.67 10.86
CA GLU A 217 -5.39 -16.37 10.15
C GLU A 217 -5.14 -16.07 8.66
N ALA A 218 -4.04 -15.40 8.30
CA ALA A 218 -3.66 -15.17 6.91
C ALA A 218 -3.38 -16.46 6.16
N VAL A 219 -2.62 -17.36 6.77
CA VAL A 219 -2.35 -18.70 6.21
C VAL A 219 -3.65 -19.51 6.04
N LYS A 220 -4.52 -19.48 7.05
CA LYS A 220 -5.85 -20.12 6.98
C LYS A 220 -6.69 -19.52 5.85
N TRP A 221 -6.76 -18.18 5.76
CA TRP A 221 -7.50 -17.47 4.72
C TRP A 221 -7.01 -17.84 3.32
N ILE A 222 -5.69 -17.83 3.09
CA ILE A 222 -5.07 -18.17 1.81
C ILE A 222 -5.39 -19.62 1.41
N ARG A 223 -5.33 -20.56 2.36
CA ARG A 223 -5.54 -21.98 2.12
C ARG A 223 -7.01 -22.39 2.00
N THR A 224 -7.94 -21.51 2.35
CA THR A 224 -9.37 -21.79 2.19
C THR A 224 -9.73 -21.80 0.71
N PRO A 225 -10.21 -22.93 0.13
CA PRO A 225 -10.61 -23.00 -1.27
C PRO A 225 -11.70 -21.97 -1.60
N ARG A 226 -11.60 -21.35 -2.77
CA ARG A 226 -12.60 -20.41 -3.27
C ARG A 226 -12.52 -20.27 -4.80
N ASP A 227 -13.66 -20.00 -5.41
CA ASP A 227 -13.77 -19.76 -6.87
C ASP A 227 -13.52 -18.30 -7.25
N LYS A 228 -13.32 -17.43 -6.25
CA LYS A 228 -13.15 -15.98 -6.42
C LYS A 228 -11.72 -15.60 -6.10
N PRO A 229 -11.13 -14.61 -6.83
CA PRO A 229 -9.90 -14.00 -6.37
C PRO A 229 -10.12 -13.29 -5.03
N PHE A 230 -9.04 -13.02 -4.31
CA PHE A 230 -9.15 -12.38 -3.00
C PHE A 230 -8.25 -11.15 -2.85
N PHE A 231 -8.69 -10.25 -1.98
CA PHE A 231 -7.91 -9.17 -1.42
C PHE A 231 -7.70 -9.42 0.08
N LEU A 232 -6.46 -9.60 0.47
CA LEU A 232 -6.04 -9.75 1.87
C LEU A 232 -5.24 -8.52 2.30
N TYR A 233 -5.79 -7.75 3.23
CA TYR A 233 -5.10 -6.66 3.91
C TYR A 233 -4.58 -7.15 5.26
N LEU A 234 -3.28 -7.49 5.30
CA LEU A 234 -2.57 -7.93 6.52
C LEU A 234 -1.91 -6.72 7.15
N ALA A 235 -2.62 -6.12 8.11
CA ALA A 235 -2.27 -4.85 8.75
C ALA A 235 -1.70 -5.09 10.16
N HIS A 236 -0.40 -5.41 10.24
CA HIS A 236 0.25 -5.62 11.53
C HIS A 236 0.19 -4.38 12.42
N ASN A 237 -0.01 -4.57 13.74
CA ASN A 237 0.11 -3.51 14.73
C ASN A 237 1.58 -3.15 14.98
N MET A 238 2.48 -4.15 14.85
CA MET A 238 3.91 -3.97 15.03
C MET A 238 4.54 -3.38 13.76
N PRO A 239 5.63 -2.62 13.90
CA PRO A 239 6.39 -2.32 15.12
C PRO A 239 5.96 -1.05 15.89
N HIS A 240 4.68 -0.62 15.85
CA HIS A 240 4.22 0.53 16.64
C HIS A 240 4.44 0.30 18.15
N ALA A 241 5.00 1.30 18.82
CA ALA A 241 5.20 1.26 20.28
C ALA A 241 3.86 1.26 21.07
N PRO A 242 3.77 0.56 22.20
CA PRO A 242 4.77 -0.35 22.77
C PRO A 242 4.94 -1.62 21.94
N ILE A 243 6.18 -2.05 21.76
CA ILE A 243 6.52 -3.20 20.92
C ILE A 243 6.48 -4.50 21.70
N PHE A 244 6.00 -5.56 21.04
CA PHE A 244 5.90 -6.90 21.62
C PHE A 244 6.25 -7.94 20.55
N ALA A 245 7.25 -8.77 20.85
CA ALA A 245 7.57 -9.97 20.09
C ALA A 245 7.10 -11.22 20.85
N SER A 246 6.72 -12.25 20.12
CA SER A 246 6.43 -13.54 20.75
C SER A 246 7.70 -14.16 21.33
N LYS A 247 7.52 -15.05 22.35
CA LYS A 247 8.62 -15.67 23.10
C LYS A 247 9.72 -16.26 22.21
N GLN A 248 9.36 -16.77 21.03
CA GLN A 248 10.32 -17.36 20.10
C GLN A 248 11.31 -16.33 19.52
N PHE A 249 10.90 -15.06 19.42
CA PHE A 249 11.71 -13.99 18.82
C PHE A 249 12.36 -13.08 19.87
N GLN A 250 11.94 -13.14 21.13
CA GLN A 250 12.52 -12.31 22.20
C GLN A 250 14.00 -12.63 22.38
N GLY A 251 14.85 -11.60 22.23
CA GLY A 251 16.30 -11.70 22.39
C GLY A 251 17.01 -12.41 21.22
N SER A 252 16.36 -12.59 20.07
CA SER A 252 16.94 -13.27 18.91
C SER A 252 17.73 -12.34 17.98
N SER A 253 17.40 -11.05 17.99
CA SER A 253 17.97 -10.07 17.04
C SER A 253 19.12 -9.26 17.60
N ASP A 254 20.17 -9.06 16.80
CA ASP A 254 21.24 -8.11 17.07
C ASP A 254 20.74 -6.64 17.09
N GLY A 255 19.55 -6.39 16.55
CA GLY A 255 18.83 -5.12 16.58
C GLY A 255 18.06 -4.86 17.91
N GLY A 256 18.22 -5.75 18.91
CA GLY A 256 17.52 -5.66 20.19
C GLY A 256 15.99 -5.87 20.07
N ARG A 257 15.22 -5.38 21.03
CA ARG A 257 13.75 -5.57 21.11
C ARG A 257 13.02 -5.16 19.81
N TYR A 258 13.45 -4.07 19.18
CA TYR A 258 12.85 -3.62 17.91
C TYR A 258 13.18 -4.61 16.80
N GLY A 259 14.42 -5.09 16.74
CA GLY A 259 14.85 -6.12 15.80
C GLY A 259 14.06 -7.43 15.96
N ASP A 260 13.82 -7.88 17.20
CA ASP A 260 13.01 -9.07 17.49
C ASP A 260 11.62 -8.99 16.81
N VAL A 261 10.99 -7.82 16.91
CA VAL A 261 9.66 -7.57 16.32
C VAL A 261 9.71 -7.55 14.78
N ILE A 262 10.76 -6.93 14.19
CA ILE A 262 10.91 -6.90 12.72
C ILE A 262 11.21 -8.29 12.18
N GLU A 263 12.04 -9.08 12.85
CA GLU A 263 12.34 -10.46 12.46
C GLU A 263 11.10 -11.37 12.56
N GLU A 264 10.20 -11.11 13.53
CA GLU A 264 8.90 -11.79 13.60
C GLU A 264 7.96 -11.38 12.46
N ILE A 265 7.97 -10.12 12.03
CA ILE A 265 7.24 -9.66 10.84
C ILE A 265 7.81 -10.32 9.59
N ASP A 266 9.14 -10.39 9.44
CA ASP A 266 9.78 -11.09 8.32
C ASP A 266 9.39 -12.57 8.27
N TRP A 267 9.39 -13.26 9.43
CA TRP A 267 8.87 -14.62 9.55
C TRP A 267 7.41 -14.71 9.08
N SER A 268 6.55 -13.76 9.48
CA SER A 268 5.16 -13.70 9.04
C SER A 268 5.05 -13.63 7.52
N VAL A 269 5.85 -12.76 6.89
CA VAL A 269 5.94 -12.66 5.42
C VAL A 269 6.32 -14.01 4.81
N GLY A 270 7.35 -14.66 5.35
CA GLY A 270 7.78 -15.99 4.90
C GLY A 270 6.65 -17.03 4.97
N ARG A 271 5.85 -17.02 6.05
CA ARG A 271 4.69 -17.92 6.22
C ARG A 271 3.58 -17.66 5.20
N VAL A 272 3.31 -16.39 4.91
CA VAL A 272 2.32 -15.99 3.88
C VAL A 272 2.76 -16.46 2.50
N ILE A 273 4.02 -16.22 2.12
CA ILE A 273 4.57 -16.67 0.82
C ILE A 273 4.55 -18.20 0.70
N ALA A 274 4.92 -18.91 1.77
CA ALA A 274 4.85 -20.37 1.78
C ALA A 274 3.42 -20.87 1.60
N ALA A 275 2.43 -20.23 2.24
CA ALA A 275 1.02 -20.59 2.08
C ALA A 275 0.51 -20.39 0.64
N LEU A 276 0.90 -19.29 -0.03
CA LEU A 276 0.57 -19.03 -1.43
C LEU A 276 1.16 -20.10 -2.35
N LYS A 277 2.44 -20.47 -2.16
CA LYS A 277 3.11 -21.51 -2.93
C LYS A 277 2.44 -22.89 -2.74
N LEU A 278 2.17 -23.27 -1.49
CA LEU A 278 1.49 -24.54 -1.18
C LEU A 278 0.09 -24.62 -1.79
N ALA A 279 -0.62 -23.49 -1.85
CA ALA A 279 -1.93 -23.40 -2.48
C ALA A 279 -1.86 -23.23 -4.01
N LYS A 280 -0.65 -23.16 -4.62
CA LYS A 280 -0.43 -22.91 -6.05
C LYS A 280 -1.06 -21.58 -6.54
N LEU A 281 -1.06 -20.56 -5.67
CA LEU A 281 -1.64 -19.25 -5.93
C LEU A 281 -0.57 -18.16 -6.17
N ASP A 282 0.71 -18.45 -5.91
CA ASP A 282 1.81 -17.50 -5.93
C ASP A 282 1.99 -16.81 -7.31
N THR A 283 1.85 -17.55 -8.41
CA THR A 283 1.97 -17.00 -9.78
C THR A 283 0.78 -16.10 -10.18
N ASN A 284 -0.34 -16.19 -9.46
CA ASN A 284 -1.51 -15.33 -9.67
C ASN A 284 -1.79 -14.41 -8.47
N THR A 285 -0.75 -14.06 -7.71
CA THR A 285 -0.90 -13.18 -6.54
C THR A 285 0.13 -12.06 -6.58
N LEU A 286 -0.36 -10.82 -6.54
CA LEU A 286 0.46 -9.64 -6.29
C LEU A 286 0.62 -9.49 -4.77
N VAL A 287 1.85 -9.58 -4.28
CA VAL A 287 2.21 -9.35 -2.88
C VAL A 287 2.91 -8.00 -2.77
N ILE A 288 2.43 -7.16 -1.88
CA ILE A 288 3.02 -5.83 -1.59
C ILE A 288 3.33 -5.77 -0.10
N PHE A 289 4.53 -5.29 0.22
CA PHE A 289 4.96 -4.97 1.59
C PHE A 289 5.32 -3.50 1.69
N THR A 290 4.75 -2.79 2.67
CA THR A 290 5.07 -1.39 2.97
C THR A 290 4.62 -1.00 4.37
N SER A 291 4.94 0.25 4.79
CA SER A 291 4.57 0.84 6.07
C SER A 291 3.55 1.97 5.90
N ASP A 292 2.85 2.30 6.98
CA ASP A 292 1.90 3.42 6.99
C ASP A 292 2.58 4.79 7.18
N ASN A 293 3.73 4.86 7.83
CA ASN A 293 4.57 6.05 7.98
C ASN A 293 5.98 5.64 8.42
N GLY A 294 6.85 6.62 8.54
CA GLY A 294 8.21 6.42 9.05
C GLY A 294 8.26 5.98 10.51
N PRO A 295 9.46 5.69 11.04
CA PRO A 295 9.66 5.13 12.36
C PRO A 295 9.33 6.15 13.46
N TRP A 296 8.99 5.67 14.65
CA TRP A 296 8.79 6.51 15.83
C TRP A 296 10.03 6.49 16.72
N SER A 297 11.14 7.01 16.18
CA SER A 297 12.50 6.85 16.74
C SER A 297 12.71 7.54 18.11
N MET A 298 11.85 8.51 18.46
CA MET A 298 11.92 9.19 19.76
C MET A 298 11.79 8.25 20.96
N PHE A 299 11.24 7.05 20.79
CA PHE A 299 11.12 6.06 21.88
C PHE A 299 12.34 5.13 22.01
N GLY A 300 13.45 5.44 21.34
CA GLY A 300 14.71 4.71 21.47
C GLY A 300 14.57 3.21 21.15
N PRO A 301 14.72 2.29 22.15
CA PRO A 301 14.64 0.85 21.90
C PRO A 301 13.28 0.35 21.38
N HIS A 302 12.23 1.16 21.47
CA HIS A 302 10.91 0.87 20.91
C HIS A 302 10.67 1.50 19.55
N GLY A 303 11.63 2.24 19.01
CA GLY A 303 11.55 2.91 17.72
C GLY A 303 12.52 2.34 16.71
N GLY A 304 12.16 2.49 15.44
CA GLY A 304 13.00 2.12 14.30
C GLY A 304 13.90 3.26 13.82
N THR A 305 14.40 3.10 12.61
CA THR A 305 15.28 4.09 11.96
C THR A 305 14.83 4.44 10.55
N ALA A 306 14.83 5.72 10.24
CA ALA A 306 14.67 6.20 8.86
C ALA A 306 15.94 5.99 7.99
N GLY A 307 17.00 5.39 8.54
CA GLY A 307 18.27 5.20 7.84
C GLY A 307 18.92 6.54 7.47
N PRO A 308 19.25 6.78 6.19
CA PRO A 308 19.88 8.03 5.77
C PRO A 308 18.93 9.23 5.69
N LEU A 309 17.64 9.03 5.94
CA LEU A 309 16.63 10.07 5.76
C LEU A 309 16.48 10.90 7.03
N ARG A 310 16.24 12.21 6.85
CA ARG A 310 15.98 13.13 7.95
C ARG A 310 14.55 12.98 8.46
N GLY A 311 14.36 13.04 9.78
CA GLY A 311 13.05 13.06 10.44
C GLY A 311 12.48 11.68 10.70
N GLU A 312 11.27 11.66 11.21
CA GLU A 312 10.56 10.49 11.71
C GLU A 312 9.04 10.70 11.65
N LYS A 313 8.26 9.74 12.13
CA LYS A 313 6.80 9.83 12.30
C LYS A 313 6.37 11.19 12.82
N GLY A 314 5.36 11.79 12.20
CA GLY A 314 4.80 13.08 12.60
C GLY A 314 5.58 14.30 12.09
N THR A 315 6.74 14.11 11.43
CA THR A 315 7.48 15.20 10.81
C THR A 315 7.17 15.33 9.33
N SER A 316 7.46 16.51 8.75
CA SER A 316 7.31 16.77 7.30
C SER A 316 8.55 16.41 6.47
N TRP A 317 9.54 15.77 7.08
CA TRP A 317 10.77 15.34 6.43
C TRP A 317 10.61 13.97 5.77
N GLU A 318 11.55 13.63 4.89
CA GLU A 318 11.61 12.35 4.16
C GLU A 318 11.42 11.14 5.08
N GLY A 319 12.06 11.13 6.25
CA GLY A 319 11.95 10.03 7.21
C GLY A 319 10.56 9.84 7.83
N GLY A 320 9.67 10.84 7.74
CA GLY A 320 8.28 10.69 8.17
C GLY A 320 7.36 10.06 7.11
N TYR A 321 7.70 10.22 5.83
CA TYR A 321 6.85 9.83 4.70
C TYR A 321 7.43 8.71 3.85
N ARG A 322 8.75 8.66 3.64
CA ARG A 322 9.38 7.68 2.77
C ARG A 322 9.58 6.37 3.51
N VAL A 323 9.01 5.31 2.97
CA VAL A 323 8.90 3.99 3.60
C VAL A 323 9.37 2.89 2.63
N PRO A 324 9.69 1.68 3.12
CA PRO A 324 9.95 0.56 2.23
C PRO A 324 8.74 0.27 1.32
N GLY A 325 9.00 0.01 0.05
CA GLY A 325 8.01 -0.44 -0.93
C GLY A 325 8.54 -1.64 -1.70
N ILE A 326 7.98 -2.83 -1.45
CA ILE A 326 8.38 -4.07 -2.11
C ILE A 326 7.17 -4.67 -2.81
N PHE A 327 7.30 -4.94 -4.12
CA PHE A 327 6.24 -5.49 -4.97
C PHE A 327 6.72 -6.79 -5.59
N HIS A 328 5.99 -7.87 -5.38
CA HIS A 328 6.36 -9.19 -5.87
C HIS A 328 5.16 -9.88 -6.52
N TRP A 329 5.36 -10.30 -7.78
CA TRP A 329 4.39 -11.10 -8.54
C TRP A 329 5.15 -11.98 -9.53
N PRO A 330 5.38 -13.25 -9.21
CA PRO A 330 6.16 -14.16 -10.04
C PRO A 330 5.65 -14.25 -11.48
N GLY A 331 6.56 -14.10 -12.44
CA GLY A 331 6.24 -14.18 -13.87
C GLY A 331 5.50 -12.96 -14.45
N LYS A 332 5.16 -11.96 -13.62
CA LYS A 332 4.51 -10.71 -14.05
C LYS A 332 5.36 -9.47 -13.78
N ILE A 333 5.93 -9.35 -12.60
CA ILE A 333 6.84 -8.26 -12.23
C ILE A 333 8.27 -8.73 -12.43
N LYS A 334 9.05 -8.00 -13.22
CA LYS A 334 10.49 -8.26 -13.40
C LYS A 334 11.26 -7.69 -12.21
N PRO A 335 12.26 -8.42 -11.69
CA PRO A 335 13.13 -7.92 -10.64
C PRO A 335 13.80 -6.60 -11.02
N ALA A 336 13.67 -5.58 -10.16
CA ALA A 336 14.28 -4.26 -10.37
C ALA A 336 14.38 -3.45 -9.08
N THR A 337 15.37 -2.56 -9.03
CA THR A 337 15.33 -1.40 -8.12
C THR A 337 14.68 -0.25 -8.87
N VAL A 338 13.57 0.27 -8.34
CA VAL A 338 12.78 1.33 -8.97
C VAL A 338 13.03 2.65 -8.24
N PRO A 339 13.74 3.61 -8.86
CA PRO A 339 14.00 4.91 -8.24
C PRO A 339 12.82 5.89 -8.37
N GLY A 340 11.85 5.57 -9.25
CA GLY A 340 10.67 6.40 -9.48
C GLY A 340 9.85 6.60 -8.21
N MET A 341 9.18 7.76 -8.10
CA MET A 341 8.33 8.08 -6.96
C MET A 341 6.99 7.35 -7.06
N ALA A 342 6.48 6.86 -5.95
CA ALA A 342 5.11 6.37 -5.81
C ALA A 342 4.62 6.57 -4.37
N ALA A 343 3.33 6.52 -4.17
CA ALA A 343 2.75 6.64 -2.83
C ALA A 343 1.71 5.55 -2.56
N ASN A 344 1.48 5.24 -1.30
CA ASN A 344 0.54 4.19 -0.92
C ASN A 344 -0.89 4.43 -1.43
N LEU A 345 -1.31 5.69 -1.60
CA LEU A 345 -2.61 6.00 -2.19
C LEU A 345 -2.70 5.59 -3.67
N ASP A 346 -1.55 5.45 -4.38
CA ASP A 346 -1.50 5.02 -5.79
C ASP A 346 -1.92 3.55 -5.95
N LEU A 347 -1.89 2.78 -4.87
CA LEU A 347 -2.36 1.41 -4.86
C LEU A 347 -3.84 1.30 -5.20
N TYR A 348 -4.67 2.31 -4.87
CA TYR A 348 -6.09 2.28 -5.22
C TYR A 348 -6.30 2.27 -6.75
N ALA A 349 -5.72 3.24 -7.48
CA ALA A 349 -5.83 3.30 -8.94
C ALA A 349 -5.21 2.07 -9.61
N THR A 350 -4.06 1.62 -9.10
CA THR A 350 -3.37 0.43 -9.58
C THR A 350 -4.25 -0.82 -9.43
N PHE A 351 -4.86 -1.02 -8.27
CA PHE A 351 -5.76 -2.15 -8.05
C PHE A 351 -7.04 -2.03 -8.88
N ALA A 352 -7.59 -0.83 -9.05
CA ALA A 352 -8.73 -0.62 -9.92
C ALA A 352 -8.43 -1.08 -11.36
N THR A 353 -7.28 -0.68 -11.93
CA THR A 353 -6.86 -1.15 -13.27
C THR A 353 -6.67 -2.67 -13.31
N LEU A 354 -5.94 -3.25 -12.36
CA LEU A 354 -5.64 -4.68 -12.35
C LEU A 354 -6.90 -5.56 -12.22
N THR A 355 -7.94 -5.05 -11.54
CA THR A 355 -9.16 -5.81 -11.25
C THR A 355 -10.33 -5.47 -12.17
N GLY A 356 -10.23 -4.43 -12.99
CA GLY A 356 -11.32 -3.89 -13.80
C GLY A 356 -12.32 -3.06 -12.99
N GLY A 357 -11.89 -2.54 -11.84
CA GLY A 357 -12.68 -1.68 -10.97
C GLY A 357 -12.73 -0.23 -11.45
N GLN A 358 -13.59 0.55 -10.82
CA GLN A 358 -13.65 1.99 -11.08
C GLN A 358 -12.46 2.71 -10.46
N GLN A 359 -11.88 3.64 -11.22
CA GLN A 359 -10.86 4.55 -10.72
C GLN A 359 -11.44 5.44 -9.61
N PRO A 360 -10.62 5.86 -8.63
CA PRO A 360 -11.08 6.81 -7.62
C PRO A 360 -11.49 8.11 -8.29
N GLN A 361 -12.52 8.76 -7.72
CA GLN A 361 -13.01 10.03 -8.26
C GLN A 361 -11.88 11.06 -8.36
N GLU A 362 -11.70 11.62 -9.53
CA GLU A 362 -10.63 12.59 -9.80
C GLU A 362 -10.84 13.88 -9.02
N LEU A 363 -9.79 14.30 -8.32
CA LEU A 363 -9.65 15.67 -7.82
C LEU A 363 -8.31 16.19 -8.35
N PRO A 364 -8.26 17.39 -8.94
CA PRO A 364 -7.02 17.93 -9.48
C PRO A 364 -5.90 17.96 -8.42
N GLY A 365 -4.70 17.51 -8.81
CA GLY A 365 -3.47 17.70 -8.03
C GLY A 365 -3.13 16.64 -6.96
N TYR A 366 -4.09 15.88 -6.44
CA TYR A 366 -3.86 14.99 -5.28
C TYR A 366 -4.53 13.62 -5.42
N ARG A 367 -4.47 13.06 -6.61
CA ARG A 367 -5.11 11.79 -6.93
C ARG A 367 -4.17 10.60 -6.81
N SER A 368 -4.76 9.43 -6.67
CA SER A 368 -4.13 8.14 -6.92
C SER A 368 -3.72 8.03 -8.39
N LEU A 369 -2.51 7.55 -8.66
CA LEU A 369 -1.97 7.31 -9.99
C LEU A 369 -1.76 5.82 -10.21
N ASP A 370 -2.06 5.34 -11.41
CA ASP A 370 -1.95 3.93 -11.76
C ASP A 370 -0.49 3.54 -12.03
N LEU A 371 0.05 2.63 -11.23
CA LEU A 371 1.41 2.12 -11.33
C LEU A 371 1.52 0.88 -12.23
N THR A 372 0.43 0.41 -12.86
CA THR A 372 0.40 -0.87 -13.58
C THR A 372 1.45 -0.96 -14.68
N GLU A 373 1.65 0.10 -15.47
CA GLU A 373 2.66 0.14 -16.51
C GLU A 373 4.09 0.09 -15.95
N THR A 374 4.33 0.74 -14.82
CA THR A 374 5.62 0.68 -14.12
C THR A 374 5.88 -0.72 -13.58
N LEU A 375 4.88 -1.32 -12.93
CA LEU A 375 5.01 -2.64 -12.32
C LEU A 375 5.21 -3.74 -13.39
N LEU A 376 4.41 -3.75 -14.45
CA LEU A 376 4.37 -4.86 -15.41
C LEU A 376 5.31 -4.69 -16.59
N ARG A 377 5.63 -3.44 -16.98
CA ARG A 377 6.40 -3.12 -18.19
C ARG A 377 7.68 -2.33 -17.91
N GLY A 378 7.94 -1.96 -16.65
CA GLY A 378 9.11 -1.18 -16.27
C GLY A 378 9.12 0.24 -16.83
N LYS A 379 7.95 0.80 -17.19
CA LYS A 379 7.86 2.21 -17.58
C LYS A 379 8.17 3.13 -16.40
N PRO A 380 8.59 4.37 -16.64
CA PRO A 380 8.74 5.36 -15.59
C PRO A 380 7.47 5.50 -14.75
N SER A 381 7.62 5.74 -13.46
CA SER A 381 6.47 6.01 -12.60
C SER A 381 5.72 7.26 -13.07
N PRO A 382 4.38 7.25 -13.07
CA PRO A 382 3.58 8.42 -13.43
C PRO A 382 3.63 9.53 -12.37
N ARG A 383 4.11 9.24 -11.16
CA ARG A 383 4.23 10.23 -10.08
C ARG A 383 5.57 10.94 -10.15
N THR A 384 5.53 12.27 -10.25
CA THR A 384 6.72 13.13 -10.34
C THR A 384 6.90 14.05 -9.13
N HIS A 385 5.89 14.13 -8.26
CA HIS A 385 5.89 14.97 -7.06
C HIS A 385 5.00 14.37 -5.97
N TRP A 386 5.31 14.76 -4.73
CA TRP A 386 4.58 14.35 -3.54
C TRP A 386 4.43 15.51 -2.56
#